data_0a17593628a426ef480a30334f47cbd0
#
_entry.id   0a17593628a426ef480a30334f47cbd0
#
_cell.length_a   1.000
_cell.length_b   1.000
_cell.length_c   1.000
_cell.angle_alpha   90.00
_cell.angle_beta   90.00
_cell.angle_gamma   90.00
#
_symmetry.space_group_name_H-M   'P 1'
#
loop_
_entity.id
_entity.type
_entity.pdbx_description
1 polymer ?
#
loop_
_entity_poly.entity_id
_entity_poly.type
_entity_poly.pdbx_seq_one_letter_code
_entity_poly.pdbx_strand_id
1 'polypeptide(L)'
;QLKFLSMGQIVQSLKIFNTLSGNKEDFHPLDPSHIKIYACGPTVYNYAHIGNARMAVVFDTLVRVIRHSYPKVTYVSNITDIDDKIIDAASDLNVPIKEITEKYTNIYNEDMSKLLVMIPDIQPKATEYIPEMINLIIDLISKEHAYEKEGHVLFHVPSYSNYGMLSNRNREEQIAGSRVDVAPFKKDPADFVLWKPSNESQPGWDSPWGFGRPGWHTECSAMSEKTLGLPFDIHGGGRDLTFPHHENEIAQSCCSSADIDNPKSYASYWMHNGFVTVNGEKMSKSIGNIILVRDLSKDYHGEVIRLALLSSHYRQAL
;
A
#
# COMPACT_ATOMS: atom_id res chain seq x y z
N GLN A 1 -36.34 -23.11 36.68
CA GLN A 1 -35.36 -23.33 35.59
C GLN A 1 -35.60 -22.34 34.47
N LEU A 2 -34.85 -21.25 34.47
CA LEU A 2 -34.83 -20.29 33.37
C LEU A 2 -33.95 -20.88 32.25
N LYS A 3 -34.59 -21.31 31.16
CA LYS A 3 -33.89 -21.62 29.91
C LYS A 3 -33.35 -20.33 29.31
N PHE A 4 -32.05 -20.14 29.33
CA PHE A 4 -31.36 -19.16 28.49
C PHE A 4 -31.57 -19.59 27.04
N LEU A 5 -32.45 -18.91 26.34
CA LEU A 5 -32.51 -18.96 24.89
C LEU A 5 -31.22 -18.30 24.38
N SER A 6 -30.36 -19.08 23.74
CA SER A 6 -29.27 -18.55 22.94
C SER A 6 -29.87 -17.63 21.89
N MET A 7 -29.69 -16.33 22.04
CA MET A 7 -29.89 -15.40 20.95
C MET A 7 -28.94 -15.84 19.82
N GLY A 8 -29.47 -16.48 18.80
CA GLY A 8 -28.77 -16.65 17.54
C GLY A 8 -28.43 -15.25 17.04
N GLN A 9 -27.18 -14.85 17.17
CA GLN A 9 -26.69 -13.67 16.47
C GLN A 9 -26.94 -13.94 15.00
N ILE A 10 -27.86 -13.17 14.40
CA ILE A 10 -27.92 -13.01 12.95
C ILE A 10 -26.61 -12.28 12.63
N VAL A 11 -25.56 -13.03 12.33
CA VAL A 11 -24.34 -12.47 11.76
C VAL A 11 -24.72 -11.99 10.39
N GLN A 12 -25.08 -10.71 10.30
CA GLN A 12 -25.30 -10.09 9.02
C GLN A 12 -23.96 -10.19 8.27
N SER A 13 -23.93 -10.93 7.15
CA SER A 13 -22.70 -11.19 6.39
C SER A 13 -22.07 -9.83 6.03
N LEU A 14 -20.80 -9.65 6.41
CA LEU A 14 -20.05 -8.46 6.01
C LEU A 14 -19.95 -8.43 4.49
N LYS A 15 -20.29 -7.29 3.87
CA LYS A 15 -20.15 -7.09 2.43
C LYS A 15 -19.05 -6.08 2.15
N ILE A 16 -18.14 -6.43 1.27
CA ILE A 16 -17.03 -5.60 0.85
C ILE A 16 -17.17 -5.27 -0.63
N PHE A 17 -16.95 -4.01 -1.01
CA PHE A 17 -16.77 -3.69 -2.41
C PHE A 17 -15.34 -4.08 -2.81
N ASN A 18 -15.24 -5.10 -3.65
CA ASN A 18 -13.97 -5.60 -4.15
C ASN A 18 -13.60 -4.86 -5.44
N THR A 19 -12.53 -4.06 -5.41
CA THR A 19 -12.08 -3.30 -6.59
C THR A 19 -11.69 -4.24 -7.73
N LEU A 20 -11.16 -5.43 -7.42
CA LEU A 20 -10.75 -6.41 -8.43
C LEU A 20 -11.91 -6.91 -9.28
N SER A 21 -13.05 -7.19 -8.67
CA SER A 21 -14.26 -7.63 -9.40
C SER A 21 -15.16 -6.47 -9.83
N GLY A 22 -14.95 -5.28 -9.25
CA GLY A 22 -15.84 -4.12 -9.43
C GLY A 22 -17.22 -4.26 -8.76
N ASN A 23 -17.41 -5.24 -7.88
CA ASN A 23 -18.69 -5.57 -7.26
C ASN A 23 -18.64 -5.55 -5.74
N LYS A 24 -19.82 -5.38 -5.14
CA LYS A 24 -20.02 -5.59 -3.70
C LYS A 24 -20.30 -7.07 -3.45
N GLU A 25 -19.40 -7.73 -2.73
CA GLU A 25 -19.39 -9.17 -2.48
C GLU A 25 -19.61 -9.47 -1.00
N ASP A 26 -20.17 -10.62 -0.68
CA ASP A 26 -20.13 -11.18 0.66
C ASP A 26 -18.70 -11.53 1.03
N PHE A 27 -18.26 -11.16 2.22
CA PHE A 27 -16.92 -11.45 2.68
C PHE A 27 -16.80 -12.90 3.13
N HIS A 28 -16.05 -13.68 2.37
CA HIS A 28 -15.70 -15.06 2.68
C HIS A 28 -14.19 -15.14 2.92
N PRO A 29 -13.75 -15.16 4.20
CA PRO A 29 -12.33 -15.23 4.50
C PRO A 29 -11.73 -16.57 4.07
N LEU A 30 -10.44 -16.54 3.76
CA LEU A 30 -9.66 -17.75 3.44
C LEU A 30 -9.60 -18.72 4.64
N ASP A 31 -9.45 -18.17 5.83
CA ASP A 31 -9.51 -18.88 7.11
C ASP A 31 -10.37 -18.08 8.09
N PRO A 32 -11.61 -18.52 8.39
CA PRO A 32 -12.47 -17.82 9.35
C PRO A 32 -11.90 -17.72 10.76
N SER A 33 -10.90 -18.51 11.11
CA SER A 33 -10.22 -18.43 12.40
C SER A 33 -9.15 -17.35 12.47
N HIS A 34 -8.66 -16.84 11.31
CA HIS A 34 -7.58 -15.86 11.25
C HIS A 34 -7.64 -15.00 9.98
N ILE A 35 -8.19 -13.81 10.10
CA ILE A 35 -8.28 -12.84 9.01
C ILE A 35 -6.95 -12.06 8.88
N LYS A 36 -6.49 -11.88 7.64
CA LYS A 36 -5.23 -11.22 7.31
C LYS A 36 -5.48 -10.01 6.43
N ILE A 37 -5.02 -8.83 6.87
CA ILE A 37 -5.26 -7.55 6.21
C ILE A 37 -3.94 -6.80 6.04
N TYR A 38 -3.66 -6.34 4.82
CA TYR A 38 -2.55 -5.45 4.51
C TYR A 38 -3.07 -4.13 3.94
N ALA A 39 -2.63 -3.01 4.49
CA ALA A 39 -2.88 -1.69 3.92
C ALA A 39 -1.57 -0.95 3.69
N CYS A 40 -1.36 -0.43 2.48
CA CYS A 40 -0.17 0.35 2.18
C CYS A 40 -0.09 1.59 3.07
N GLY A 41 1.01 1.70 3.79
CA GLY A 41 1.27 2.79 4.72
C GLY A 41 1.91 4.02 4.06
N PRO A 42 2.32 5.01 4.85
CA PRO A 42 2.87 6.27 4.35
C PRO A 42 4.34 6.15 3.94
N THR A 43 4.74 7.01 3.00
CA THR A 43 6.16 7.37 2.80
C THR A 43 6.51 8.49 3.77
N VAL A 44 7.50 8.25 4.64
CA VAL A 44 7.78 9.09 5.80
C VAL A 44 8.85 10.15 5.53
N TYR A 45 8.52 11.14 4.73
CA TYR A 45 9.41 12.27 4.40
C TYR A 45 8.86 13.64 4.87
N ASN A 46 7.59 13.69 5.31
CA ASN A 46 6.91 14.91 5.74
C ASN A 46 5.72 14.58 6.64
N TYR A 47 5.10 15.60 7.21
CA TYR A 47 3.89 15.49 8.04
C TYR A 47 2.73 14.86 7.27
N ALA A 48 1.90 14.09 8.00
CA ALA A 48 0.70 13.48 7.46
C ALA A 48 -0.38 14.54 7.14
N HIS A 49 -0.96 14.46 5.96
CA HIS A 49 -2.12 15.24 5.59
C HIS A 49 -3.42 14.43 5.79
N ILE A 50 -4.57 15.10 5.76
CA ILE A 50 -5.88 14.48 6.02
C ILE A 50 -6.21 13.34 5.03
N GLY A 51 -5.61 13.30 3.84
CA GLY A 51 -5.74 12.18 2.92
C GLY A 51 -5.10 10.89 3.45
N ASN A 52 -3.89 11.00 4.08
CA ASN A 52 -3.27 9.86 4.77
C ASN A 52 -4.11 9.43 5.96
N ALA A 53 -4.61 10.40 6.74
CA ALA A 53 -5.46 10.13 7.89
C ALA A 53 -6.76 9.42 7.49
N ARG A 54 -7.37 9.82 6.37
CA ARG A 54 -8.60 9.17 5.88
C ARG A 54 -8.37 7.69 5.60
N MET A 55 -7.30 7.34 4.92
CA MET A 55 -6.93 5.95 4.68
C MET A 55 -6.76 5.19 6.00
N ALA A 56 -5.96 5.73 6.93
CA ALA A 56 -5.72 5.09 8.23
C ALA A 56 -7.02 4.92 9.04
N VAL A 57 -7.91 5.92 9.09
CA VAL A 57 -9.19 5.87 9.78
C VAL A 57 -10.16 4.87 9.16
N VAL A 58 -10.21 4.78 7.82
CA VAL A 58 -11.07 3.82 7.11
C VAL A 58 -10.64 2.40 7.40
N PHE A 59 -9.33 2.09 7.31
CA PHE A 59 -8.83 0.75 7.59
C PHE A 59 -8.89 0.40 9.07
N ASP A 60 -8.64 1.33 9.97
CA ASP A 60 -8.88 1.14 11.41
C ASP A 60 -10.34 0.78 11.71
N THR A 61 -11.28 1.45 11.05
CA THR A 61 -12.72 1.15 11.19
C THR A 61 -13.04 -0.25 10.66
N LEU A 62 -12.53 -0.63 9.49
CA LEU A 62 -12.67 -1.97 8.92
C LEU A 62 -12.14 -3.05 9.87
N VAL A 63 -10.91 -2.86 10.37
CA VAL A 63 -10.26 -3.81 11.30
C VAL A 63 -11.08 -3.98 12.57
N ARG A 64 -11.63 -2.89 13.14
CA ARG A 64 -12.51 -2.96 14.33
C ARG A 64 -13.78 -3.76 14.06
N VAL A 65 -14.42 -3.55 12.89
CA VAL A 65 -15.62 -4.30 12.49
C VAL A 65 -15.29 -5.78 12.33
N ILE A 66 -14.20 -6.12 11.67
CA ILE A 66 -13.79 -7.52 11.47
C ILE A 66 -13.42 -8.17 12.80
N ARG A 67 -12.68 -7.48 13.68
CA ARG A 67 -12.35 -7.97 15.03
C ARG A 67 -13.56 -8.24 15.91
N HIS A 68 -14.69 -7.57 15.66
CA HIS A 68 -15.93 -7.84 16.36
C HIS A 68 -16.56 -9.20 15.95
N SER A 69 -16.32 -9.63 14.70
CA SER A 69 -16.98 -10.80 14.11
C SER A 69 -16.07 -12.04 14.02
N TYR A 70 -14.75 -11.87 14.06
CA TYR A 70 -13.79 -12.95 13.86
C TYR A 70 -12.79 -13.03 15.03
N PRO A 71 -12.36 -14.26 15.42
CA PRO A 71 -11.58 -14.47 16.65
C PRO A 71 -10.17 -13.90 16.59
N LYS A 72 -9.56 -13.85 15.39
CA LYS A 72 -8.21 -13.32 15.20
C LYS A 72 -8.12 -12.52 13.92
N VAL A 73 -7.50 -11.35 14.01
CA VAL A 73 -7.20 -10.48 12.85
C VAL A 73 -5.76 -10.01 12.98
N THR A 74 -4.97 -10.23 11.94
CA THR A 74 -3.64 -9.62 11.80
C THR A 74 -3.74 -8.48 10.80
N TYR A 75 -3.49 -7.27 11.26
CA TYR A 75 -3.47 -6.06 10.46
C TYR A 75 -2.05 -5.55 10.29
N VAL A 76 -1.61 -5.48 9.06
CA VAL A 76 -0.28 -4.98 8.67
C VAL A 76 -0.44 -3.65 7.93
N SER A 77 0.36 -2.66 8.31
CA SER A 77 0.50 -1.42 7.53
C SER A 77 1.95 -0.98 7.59
N ASN A 78 2.60 -0.90 6.44
CA ASN A 78 4.04 -0.65 6.36
C ASN A 78 4.40 0.82 6.55
N ILE A 79 5.69 1.05 6.74
CA ILE A 79 6.35 2.35 6.60
C ILE A 79 7.30 2.25 5.41
N THR A 80 7.09 3.09 4.40
CA THR A 80 8.06 3.29 3.33
C THR A 80 9.11 4.29 3.81
N ASP A 81 10.26 3.77 4.21
CA ASP A 81 11.39 4.51 4.77
C ASP A 81 12.59 4.60 3.80
N ILE A 82 12.37 4.24 2.54
CA ILE A 82 13.29 4.45 1.41
C ILE A 82 12.50 4.87 0.18
N ASP A 83 12.76 6.08 -0.34
CA ASP A 83 12.11 6.66 -1.52
C ASP A 83 12.93 7.87 -1.96
N ASP A 84 12.86 8.25 -3.23
CA ASP A 84 13.59 9.42 -3.74
C ASP A 84 13.22 10.70 -2.98
N LYS A 85 11.95 10.87 -2.58
CA LYS A 85 11.51 12.02 -1.78
C LYS A 85 12.14 12.08 -0.38
N ILE A 86 12.46 10.92 0.19
CA ILE A 86 13.18 10.84 1.49
C ILE A 86 14.63 11.24 1.27
N ILE A 87 15.26 10.76 0.19
CA ILE A 87 16.62 11.09 -0.19
C ILE A 87 16.77 12.59 -0.42
N ASP A 88 15.84 13.17 -1.21
CA ASP A 88 15.81 14.60 -1.48
C ASP A 88 15.64 15.42 -0.20
N ALA A 89 14.67 15.05 0.66
CA ALA A 89 14.44 15.75 1.93
C ALA A 89 15.64 15.68 2.88
N ALA A 90 16.35 14.54 2.92
CA ALA A 90 17.55 14.37 3.71
C ALA A 90 18.72 15.21 3.16
N SER A 91 18.85 15.24 1.83
CA SER A 91 19.85 16.07 1.13
C SER A 91 19.62 17.55 1.38
N ASP A 92 18.39 18.04 1.24
CA ASP A 92 17.99 19.44 1.46
C ASP A 92 18.33 19.92 2.87
N LEU A 93 18.19 19.02 3.86
CA LEU A 93 18.47 19.30 5.27
C LEU A 93 19.89 18.94 5.69
N ASN A 94 20.68 18.32 4.80
CA ASN A 94 22.02 17.80 5.06
C ASN A 94 22.09 16.89 6.30
N VAL A 95 21.16 15.93 6.38
CA VAL A 95 21.09 14.94 7.47
C VAL A 95 20.96 13.51 6.88
N PRO A 96 21.32 12.47 7.66
CA PRO A 96 21.10 11.09 7.23
C PRO A 96 19.61 10.79 7.01
N ILE A 97 19.29 9.95 6.01
CA ILE A 97 17.89 9.54 5.73
C ILE A 97 17.21 8.94 6.96
N LYS A 98 17.94 8.21 7.79
CA LYS A 98 17.44 7.60 9.02
C LYS A 98 16.85 8.64 9.98
N GLU A 99 17.47 9.81 10.08
CA GLU A 99 16.96 10.90 10.93
C GLU A 99 15.60 11.40 10.43
N ILE A 100 15.44 11.55 9.11
CA ILE A 100 14.18 11.92 8.49
C ILE A 100 13.12 10.86 8.74
N THR A 101 13.43 9.60 8.46
CA THR A 101 12.44 8.51 8.53
C THR A 101 12.02 8.21 9.95
N GLU A 102 12.93 8.20 10.92
CA GLU A 102 12.59 8.03 12.34
C GLU A 102 11.71 9.18 12.85
N LYS A 103 12.10 10.42 12.55
CA LYS A 103 11.33 11.61 12.92
C LYS A 103 9.89 11.55 12.39
N TYR A 104 9.71 11.33 11.09
CA TYR A 104 8.38 11.38 10.49
C TYR A 104 7.56 10.13 10.73
N THR A 105 8.17 8.96 10.99
CA THR A 105 7.47 7.77 11.49
C THR A 105 6.85 8.03 12.87
N ASN A 106 7.64 8.59 13.80
CA ASN A 106 7.15 8.91 15.14
C ASN A 106 6.02 9.94 15.09
N ILE A 107 6.20 11.00 14.29
CA ILE A 107 5.17 12.03 14.10
C ILE A 107 3.90 11.45 13.48
N TYR A 108 4.02 10.58 12.46
CA TYR A 108 2.88 9.91 11.84
C TYR A 108 2.09 9.09 12.87
N ASN A 109 2.78 8.26 13.64
CA ASN A 109 2.14 7.43 14.66
C ASN A 109 1.48 8.29 15.76
N GLU A 110 2.12 9.38 16.18
CA GLU A 110 1.54 10.35 17.11
C GLU A 110 0.28 11.01 16.53
N ASP A 111 0.34 11.52 15.31
CA ASP A 111 -0.80 12.17 14.66
C ASP A 111 -1.98 11.19 14.45
N MET A 112 -1.71 9.94 14.07
CA MET A 112 -2.74 8.90 13.94
C MET A 112 -3.33 8.51 15.30
N SER A 113 -2.52 8.46 16.36
CA SER A 113 -3.02 8.16 17.71
C SER A 113 -4.00 9.22 18.22
N LYS A 114 -3.79 10.50 17.89
CA LYS A 114 -4.74 11.59 18.20
C LYS A 114 -6.12 11.36 17.55
N LEU A 115 -6.16 10.70 16.40
CA LEU A 115 -7.39 10.32 15.71
C LEU A 115 -7.95 8.98 16.19
N LEU A 116 -7.45 8.42 17.27
CA LEU A 116 -7.83 7.12 17.83
C LEU A 116 -7.64 5.95 16.86
N VAL A 117 -6.72 6.08 15.92
CA VAL A 117 -6.30 4.99 15.03
C VAL A 117 -5.42 4.02 15.84
N MET A 118 -5.75 2.74 15.79
CA MET A 118 -4.95 1.69 16.42
C MET A 118 -3.60 1.55 15.72
N ILE A 119 -2.56 1.26 16.48
CA ILE A 119 -1.29 0.83 15.90
C ILE A 119 -1.53 -0.51 15.18
N PRO A 120 -1.03 -0.69 13.95
CA PRO A 120 -1.08 -2.00 13.28
C PRO A 120 -0.43 -3.10 14.13
N ASP A 121 -0.90 -4.34 13.99
CA ASP A 121 -0.27 -5.48 14.69
C ASP A 121 1.19 -5.66 14.24
N ILE A 122 1.45 -5.37 12.95
CA ILE A 122 2.79 -5.36 12.37
C ILE A 122 2.94 -4.09 11.53
N GLN A 123 4.00 -3.33 11.79
CA GLN A 123 4.34 -2.12 11.04
C GLN A 123 5.75 -2.26 10.44
N PRO A 124 5.91 -3.06 9.35
CA PRO A 124 7.22 -3.32 8.77
C PRO A 124 7.77 -2.08 8.09
N LYS A 125 9.09 -1.89 8.15
CA LYS A 125 9.80 -0.85 7.42
C LYS A 125 10.45 -1.43 6.17
N ALA A 126 10.37 -0.75 5.05
CA ALA A 126 10.91 -1.24 3.79
C ALA A 126 12.40 -1.62 3.88
N THR A 127 13.20 -0.81 4.59
CA THR A 127 14.64 -1.06 4.76
C THR A 127 14.98 -2.33 5.54
N GLU A 128 14.04 -2.88 6.30
CA GLU A 128 14.21 -4.12 7.06
C GLU A 128 13.92 -5.38 6.22
N TYR A 129 13.42 -5.24 4.97
CA TYR A 129 12.98 -6.33 4.09
C TYR A 129 13.74 -6.39 2.76
N ILE A 130 14.91 -5.78 2.69
CA ILE A 130 15.74 -5.78 1.46
C ILE A 130 16.07 -7.20 0.96
N PRO A 131 16.45 -8.16 1.81
CA PRO A 131 16.68 -9.53 1.36
C PRO A 131 15.44 -10.18 0.71
N GLU A 132 14.26 -9.95 1.26
CA GLU A 132 13.00 -10.46 0.73
C GLU A 132 12.69 -9.84 -0.64
N MET A 133 12.94 -8.54 -0.82
CA MET A 133 12.78 -7.86 -2.11
C MET A 133 13.75 -8.39 -3.16
N ILE A 134 15.02 -8.60 -2.80
CA ILE A 134 16.03 -9.19 -3.69
C ILE A 134 15.60 -10.59 -4.11
N ASN A 135 15.12 -11.43 -3.18
CA ASN A 135 14.66 -12.77 -3.48
C ASN A 135 13.45 -12.77 -4.41
N LEU A 136 12.48 -11.90 -4.21
CA LEU A 136 11.34 -11.71 -5.11
C LEU A 136 11.80 -11.34 -6.52
N ILE A 137 12.76 -10.43 -6.66
CA ILE A 137 13.30 -10.02 -7.96
C ILE A 137 14.04 -11.15 -8.64
N ILE A 138 14.85 -11.93 -7.90
CA ILE A 138 15.55 -13.13 -8.43
C ILE A 138 14.53 -14.12 -9.00
N ASP A 139 13.44 -14.37 -8.26
CA ASP A 139 12.39 -15.29 -8.70
C ASP A 139 11.71 -14.79 -9.98
N LEU A 140 11.37 -13.50 -10.06
CA LEU A 140 10.78 -12.88 -11.24
C LEU A 140 11.71 -12.95 -12.48
N ILE A 141 13.01 -12.77 -12.30
CA ILE A 141 14.00 -12.93 -13.38
C ILE A 141 14.05 -14.41 -13.82
N SER A 142 14.10 -15.34 -12.87
CA SER A 142 14.17 -16.77 -13.17
C SER A 142 12.96 -17.29 -13.96
N LYS A 143 11.82 -16.63 -13.78
CA LYS A 143 10.54 -16.91 -14.47
C LYS A 143 10.30 -16.06 -15.71
N GLU A 144 11.31 -15.32 -16.16
CA GLU A 144 11.28 -14.44 -17.35
C GLU A 144 10.28 -13.30 -17.29
N HIS A 145 9.82 -12.90 -16.08
CA HIS A 145 8.95 -11.74 -15.86
C HIS A 145 9.72 -10.45 -15.60
N ALA A 146 11.01 -10.55 -15.33
CA ALA A 146 11.88 -9.39 -15.13
C ALA A 146 13.20 -9.56 -15.89
N TYR A 147 13.88 -8.45 -16.12
CA TYR A 147 15.19 -8.44 -16.80
C TYR A 147 16.08 -7.33 -16.25
N GLU A 148 17.39 -7.58 -16.29
CA GLU A 148 18.41 -6.58 -15.97
C GLU A 148 18.80 -5.80 -17.21
N LYS A 149 18.97 -4.49 -17.07
CA LYS A 149 19.54 -3.62 -18.08
C LYS A 149 20.22 -2.42 -17.44
N GLU A 150 21.52 -2.27 -17.72
CA GLU A 150 22.33 -1.13 -17.23
C GLU A 150 22.26 -0.92 -15.70
N GLY A 151 22.35 -2.02 -14.94
CA GLY A 151 22.26 -2.01 -13.47
C GLY A 151 20.85 -1.82 -12.90
N HIS A 152 19.85 -1.62 -13.76
CA HIS A 152 18.44 -1.62 -13.37
C HIS A 152 17.84 -3.01 -13.54
N VAL A 153 16.90 -3.39 -12.67
CA VAL A 153 16.02 -4.53 -12.94
C VAL A 153 14.61 -4.01 -13.14
N LEU A 154 13.99 -4.44 -14.23
CA LEU A 154 12.65 -4.01 -14.62
C LEU A 154 11.72 -5.22 -14.71
N PHE A 155 10.47 -5.03 -14.27
CA PHE A 155 9.39 -5.96 -14.56
C PHE A 155 8.93 -5.74 -16.00
N HIS A 156 8.79 -6.85 -16.76
CA HIS A 156 8.33 -6.81 -18.15
C HIS A 156 6.81 -6.94 -18.20
N VAL A 157 6.10 -5.82 -18.25
CA VAL A 157 4.64 -5.79 -18.19
C VAL A 157 3.95 -6.69 -19.21
N PRO A 158 4.38 -6.80 -20.49
CA PRO A 158 3.77 -7.72 -21.45
C PRO A 158 3.86 -9.20 -21.08
N SER A 159 4.72 -9.59 -20.14
CA SER A 159 4.83 -10.97 -19.68
C SER A 159 3.70 -11.42 -18.75
N TYR A 160 2.89 -10.48 -18.25
CA TYR A 160 1.73 -10.74 -17.40
C TYR A 160 0.44 -10.34 -18.11
N SER A 161 -0.29 -11.32 -18.63
CA SER A 161 -1.48 -11.11 -19.47
C SER A 161 -2.64 -10.42 -18.75
N ASN A 162 -2.71 -10.54 -17.41
CA ASN A 162 -3.76 -9.96 -16.58
C ASN A 162 -3.44 -8.52 -16.10
N TYR A 163 -2.33 -7.92 -16.56
CA TYR A 163 -1.97 -6.56 -16.16
C TYR A 163 -3.03 -5.53 -16.58
N GLY A 164 -3.47 -4.70 -15.65
CA GLY A 164 -4.55 -3.73 -15.84
C GLY A 164 -5.91 -4.21 -15.31
N MET A 165 -6.01 -5.44 -14.80
CA MET A 165 -7.27 -6.01 -14.33
C MET A 165 -7.83 -5.27 -13.10
N LEU A 166 -6.99 -4.86 -12.15
CA LEU A 166 -7.44 -4.13 -10.95
C LEU A 166 -7.91 -2.73 -11.28
N SER A 167 -7.15 -2.03 -12.11
CA SER A 167 -7.39 -0.62 -12.46
C SER A 167 -8.40 -0.46 -13.60
N ASN A 168 -8.70 -1.53 -14.31
CA ASN A 168 -9.54 -1.56 -15.53
C ASN A 168 -9.04 -0.56 -16.59
N ARG A 169 -7.70 -0.43 -16.72
CA ARG A 169 -7.04 0.48 -17.69
C ARG A 169 -6.64 -0.26 -18.95
N ASN A 170 -6.93 0.37 -20.08
CA ASN A 170 -6.41 -0.09 -21.37
C ASN A 170 -4.90 0.23 -21.51
N ARG A 171 -4.30 -0.30 -22.56
CA ARG A 171 -2.83 -0.19 -22.79
C ARG A 171 -2.31 1.25 -22.86
N GLU A 172 -3.04 2.15 -23.49
CA GLU A 172 -2.65 3.56 -23.63
C GLU A 172 -2.69 4.27 -22.27
N GLU A 173 -3.73 4.00 -21.48
CA GLU A 173 -3.87 4.53 -20.12
C GLU A 173 -2.82 3.98 -19.16
N GLN A 174 -2.38 2.73 -19.34
CA GLN A 174 -1.31 2.12 -18.57
C GLN A 174 0.02 2.85 -18.84
N ILE A 175 0.35 3.10 -20.10
CA ILE A 175 1.57 3.82 -20.50
C ILE A 175 1.53 5.27 -20.00
N ALA A 176 0.42 5.98 -20.22
CA ALA A 176 0.26 7.37 -19.75
C ALA A 176 0.29 7.51 -18.22
N GLY A 177 -0.15 6.49 -17.50
CA GLY A 177 -0.17 6.49 -16.04
C GLY A 177 1.10 5.94 -15.39
N SER A 178 2.03 5.38 -16.15
CA SER A 178 3.35 4.99 -15.63
C SER A 178 4.13 6.28 -15.33
N ARG A 179 4.38 6.53 -14.04
CA ARG A 179 4.94 7.81 -13.53
C ARG A 179 6.41 8.06 -13.88
N VAL A 180 7.02 7.22 -14.69
CA VAL A 180 8.43 7.30 -15.03
C VAL A 180 8.58 7.58 -16.51
N ASP A 181 9.40 8.56 -16.86
CA ASP A 181 9.81 8.80 -18.24
C ASP A 181 10.25 7.52 -18.94
N VAL A 182 9.93 7.40 -20.22
CA VAL A 182 10.34 6.24 -21.01
C VAL A 182 11.86 6.24 -21.10
N ALA A 183 12.49 5.53 -20.16
CA ALA A 183 13.94 5.38 -20.19
C ALA A 183 14.35 4.53 -21.40
N PRO A 184 15.45 4.87 -22.10
CA PRO A 184 15.85 4.21 -23.35
C PRO A 184 16.18 2.72 -23.18
N PHE A 185 16.39 2.26 -21.94
CA PHE A 185 16.68 0.87 -21.63
C PHE A 185 15.44 -0.01 -21.39
N LYS A 186 14.22 0.53 -21.37
CA LYS A 186 12.99 -0.25 -21.23
C LYS A 186 12.69 -1.04 -22.53
N LYS A 187 12.32 -2.31 -22.39
CA LYS A 187 11.81 -3.13 -23.49
C LYS A 187 10.40 -2.71 -23.91
N ASP A 188 9.60 -2.28 -22.94
CA ASP A 188 8.24 -1.81 -23.13
C ASP A 188 8.00 -0.53 -22.29
N PRO A 189 7.30 0.48 -22.82
CA PRO A 189 7.06 1.74 -22.11
C PRO A 189 6.37 1.58 -20.75
N ALA A 190 5.57 0.52 -20.54
CA ALA A 190 4.89 0.27 -19.28
C ALA A 190 5.75 -0.50 -18.26
N ASP A 191 6.93 -1.01 -18.65
CA ASP A 191 7.83 -1.69 -17.74
C ASP A 191 8.18 -0.78 -16.56
N PHE A 192 8.27 -1.36 -15.37
CA PHE A 192 8.53 -0.60 -14.17
C PHE A 192 9.73 -1.14 -13.39
N VAL A 193 10.35 -0.26 -12.62
CA VAL A 193 11.60 -0.55 -11.91
C VAL A 193 11.33 -1.42 -10.68
N LEU A 194 12.08 -2.50 -10.56
CA LEU A 194 12.16 -3.38 -9.38
C LEU A 194 13.41 -3.09 -8.54
N TRP A 195 14.51 -2.74 -9.21
CA TRP A 195 15.78 -2.37 -8.60
C TRP A 195 16.46 -1.29 -9.43
N LYS A 196 17.06 -0.29 -8.78
CA LYS A 196 17.81 0.77 -9.46
C LYS A 196 19.15 1.02 -8.78
N PRO A 197 20.22 1.33 -9.55
CA PRO A 197 21.54 1.59 -9.00
C PRO A 197 21.51 2.81 -8.06
N SER A 198 22.34 2.77 -7.04
CA SER A 198 22.65 3.89 -6.17
C SER A 198 24.10 4.29 -6.35
N ASN A 199 24.39 5.59 -6.28
CA ASN A 199 25.75 6.08 -6.20
C ASN A 199 26.22 6.15 -4.72
N GLU A 200 27.49 6.52 -4.51
CA GLU A 200 28.10 6.59 -3.18
C GLU A 200 27.40 7.56 -2.20
N SER A 201 26.69 8.55 -2.72
CA SER A 201 25.97 9.55 -1.91
C SER A 201 24.53 9.15 -1.61
N GLN A 202 24.04 8.07 -2.19
CA GLN A 202 22.68 7.57 -2.04
C GLN A 202 22.63 6.32 -1.19
N PRO A 203 21.54 6.09 -0.45
CA PRO A 203 21.34 4.83 0.25
C PRO A 203 21.25 3.67 -0.76
N GLY A 204 21.81 2.53 -0.36
CA GLY A 204 21.77 1.34 -1.19
C GLY A 204 22.26 0.12 -0.45
N TRP A 205 22.05 -1.02 -1.07
CA TRP A 205 22.43 -2.35 -0.58
C TRP A 205 23.07 -3.15 -1.71
N ASP A 206 23.94 -4.05 -1.33
CA ASP A 206 24.52 -5.01 -2.28
C ASP A 206 23.44 -5.96 -2.82
N SER A 207 23.49 -6.19 -4.12
CA SER A 207 22.59 -7.11 -4.81
C SER A 207 23.32 -7.83 -5.95
N PRO A 208 22.74 -8.89 -6.54
CA PRO A 208 23.30 -9.53 -7.72
C PRO A 208 23.49 -8.60 -8.92
N TRP A 209 22.78 -7.46 -8.94
CA TRP A 209 22.80 -6.46 -10.02
C TRP A 209 23.66 -5.23 -9.69
N GLY A 210 24.40 -5.31 -8.60
CA GLY A 210 25.23 -4.24 -8.07
C GLY A 210 24.60 -3.46 -6.90
N PHE A 211 25.34 -2.46 -6.41
CA PHE A 211 24.89 -1.59 -5.31
C PHE A 211 23.72 -0.72 -5.76
N GLY A 212 22.60 -0.79 -5.04
CA GLY A 212 21.39 -0.11 -5.43
C GLY A 212 20.27 -0.18 -4.40
N ARG A 213 19.08 0.19 -4.82
CA ARG A 213 17.88 0.23 -3.99
C ARG A 213 16.63 -0.31 -4.69
N PRO A 214 15.64 -0.83 -3.94
CA PRO A 214 14.41 -1.36 -4.53
C PRO A 214 13.57 -0.27 -5.19
N GLY A 215 12.80 -0.67 -6.20
CA GLY A 215 11.68 0.10 -6.69
C GLY A 215 10.52 0.09 -5.69
N TRP A 216 9.80 1.19 -5.59
CA TRP A 216 8.70 1.39 -4.64
C TRP A 216 7.64 0.28 -4.60
N HIS A 217 7.35 -0.35 -5.74
CA HIS A 217 6.30 -1.38 -5.83
C HIS A 217 6.73 -2.73 -5.26
N THR A 218 8.04 -3.00 -5.19
CA THR A 218 8.61 -4.26 -4.68
C THR A 218 8.44 -4.39 -3.16
N GLU A 219 8.39 -3.25 -2.47
CA GLU A 219 8.33 -3.18 -1.01
C GLU A 219 7.09 -3.89 -0.44
N CYS A 220 5.89 -3.47 -0.87
CA CYS A 220 4.65 -4.01 -0.33
C CYS A 220 4.43 -5.47 -0.74
N SER A 221 4.85 -5.88 -1.95
CA SER A 221 4.80 -7.29 -2.35
C SER A 221 5.64 -8.16 -1.42
N ALA A 222 6.90 -7.80 -1.18
CA ALA A 222 7.79 -8.57 -0.31
C ALA A 222 7.36 -8.54 1.16
N MET A 223 6.96 -7.37 1.68
CA MET A 223 6.54 -7.23 3.07
C MET A 223 5.23 -7.96 3.37
N SER A 224 4.23 -7.89 2.46
CA SER A 224 2.96 -8.58 2.65
C SER A 224 3.12 -10.09 2.60
N GLU A 225 3.90 -10.63 1.66
CA GLU A 225 4.21 -12.05 1.59
C GLU A 225 4.92 -12.54 2.86
N LYS A 226 5.93 -11.81 3.31
CA LYS A 226 6.71 -12.19 4.49
C LYS A 226 5.90 -12.15 5.79
N THR A 227 5.02 -11.17 5.94
CA THR A 227 4.27 -10.96 7.20
C THR A 227 2.97 -11.74 7.26
N LEU A 228 2.29 -11.96 6.14
CA LEU A 228 0.98 -12.59 6.07
C LEU A 228 0.99 -13.94 5.34
N GLY A 229 1.97 -14.19 4.48
CA GLY A 229 1.94 -15.29 3.51
C GLY A 229 0.92 -15.02 2.40
N LEU A 230 1.01 -15.76 1.29
CA LEU A 230 0.11 -15.67 0.15
C LEU A 230 -0.77 -16.91 0.02
N PRO A 231 -2.02 -16.77 -0.41
CA PRO A 231 -2.80 -15.52 -0.45
C PRO A 231 -3.22 -15.03 0.93
N PHE A 232 -3.62 -13.76 1.02
CA PHE A 232 -4.26 -13.19 2.21
C PHE A 232 -5.62 -12.56 1.89
N ASP A 233 -6.39 -12.16 2.93
CA ASP A 233 -7.80 -11.83 2.73
C ASP A 233 -8.00 -10.47 2.06
N ILE A 234 -7.50 -9.38 2.66
CA ILE A 234 -7.80 -8.02 2.21
C ILE A 234 -6.51 -7.23 2.00
N HIS A 235 -6.36 -6.65 0.81
CA HIS A 235 -5.35 -5.64 0.51
C HIS A 235 -6.02 -4.30 0.21
N GLY A 236 -5.40 -3.20 0.62
CA GLY A 236 -5.96 -1.90 0.29
C GLY A 236 -5.11 -0.69 0.58
N GLY A 237 -5.73 0.48 0.31
CA GLY A 237 -5.10 1.78 0.45
C GLY A 237 -5.94 2.88 -0.16
N GLY A 238 -5.34 4.03 -0.45
CA GLY A 238 -5.97 5.11 -1.17
C GLY A 238 -6.25 4.74 -2.63
N ARG A 239 -7.28 5.34 -3.23
CA ARG A 239 -7.65 5.08 -4.64
C ARG A 239 -6.53 5.45 -5.63
N ASP A 240 -5.64 6.35 -5.26
CA ASP A 240 -4.46 6.71 -6.05
C ASP A 240 -3.41 5.61 -6.13
N LEU A 241 -3.45 4.64 -5.23
CA LEU A 241 -2.59 3.47 -5.25
C LEU A 241 -3.08 2.37 -6.20
N THR A 242 -4.37 2.40 -6.62
CA THR A 242 -4.92 1.39 -7.53
C THR A 242 -4.03 1.21 -8.76
N PHE A 243 -3.55 2.32 -9.31
CA PHE A 243 -2.60 2.34 -10.43
C PHE A 243 -1.57 3.47 -10.25
N PRO A 244 -0.28 3.19 -10.46
CA PRO A 244 0.30 1.90 -10.85
C PRO A 244 0.63 0.96 -9.69
N HIS A 245 0.60 1.41 -8.42
CA HIS A 245 1.21 0.72 -7.29
C HIS A 245 0.62 -0.68 -7.06
N HIS A 246 -0.68 -0.79 -6.76
CA HIS A 246 -1.33 -2.08 -6.48
C HIS A 246 -1.41 -2.98 -7.71
N GLU A 247 -1.57 -2.41 -8.91
CA GLU A 247 -1.49 -3.18 -10.16
C GLU A 247 -0.11 -3.83 -10.31
N ASN A 248 0.96 -3.10 -10.02
CA ASN A 248 2.32 -3.59 -10.06
C ASN A 248 2.59 -4.64 -8.98
N GLU A 249 2.00 -4.48 -7.78
CA GLU A 249 2.10 -5.50 -6.72
C GLU A 249 1.42 -6.82 -7.12
N ILE A 250 0.23 -6.75 -7.74
CA ILE A 250 -0.44 -7.95 -8.29
C ILE A 250 0.47 -8.63 -9.31
N ALA A 251 1.01 -7.88 -10.26
CA ALA A 251 1.87 -8.43 -11.29
C ALA A 251 3.10 -9.13 -10.68
N GLN A 252 3.79 -8.49 -9.74
CA GLN A 252 4.93 -9.07 -9.05
C GLN A 252 4.57 -10.34 -8.29
N SER A 253 3.52 -10.28 -7.46
CA SER A 253 3.16 -11.38 -6.57
C SER A 253 2.54 -12.56 -7.30
N CYS A 254 1.71 -12.33 -8.32
CA CYS A 254 1.15 -13.41 -9.13
C CYS A 254 2.20 -14.08 -10.02
N CYS A 255 3.12 -13.31 -10.59
CA CYS A 255 4.21 -13.88 -11.40
C CYS A 255 5.24 -14.65 -10.57
N SER A 256 5.40 -14.32 -9.29
CA SER A 256 6.25 -15.08 -8.36
C SER A 256 5.51 -16.25 -7.70
N SER A 257 4.17 -16.26 -7.66
CA SER A 257 3.37 -17.33 -7.07
C SER A 257 3.22 -18.55 -7.98
N ALA A 258 2.62 -19.62 -7.46
CA ALA A 258 2.33 -20.83 -8.24
C ALA A 258 1.17 -20.68 -9.22
N ASP A 259 0.30 -19.67 -9.05
CA ASP A 259 -0.92 -19.44 -9.85
C ASP A 259 -0.93 -18.03 -10.45
N ILE A 260 -0.23 -17.90 -11.57
CA ILE A 260 -0.08 -16.64 -12.30
C ILE A 260 -1.40 -16.15 -12.92
N ASP A 261 -2.31 -17.05 -13.25
CA ASP A 261 -3.57 -16.71 -13.92
C ASP A 261 -4.66 -16.27 -12.93
N ASN A 262 -4.42 -16.47 -11.64
CA ASN A 262 -5.35 -16.12 -10.58
C ASN A 262 -4.90 -14.89 -9.78
N PRO A 263 -5.43 -13.69 -10.04
CA PRO A 263 -5.05 -12.50 -9.28
C PRO A 263 -5.40 -12.57 -7.78
N LYS A 264 -6.30 -13.50 -7.39
CA LYS A 264 -6.58 -13.78 -5.98
C LYS A 264 -5.49 -14.62 -5.30
N SER A 265 -4.48 -15.11 -6.04
CA SER A 265 -3.31 -15.79 -5.46
C SER A 265 -2.40 -14.84 -4.67
N TYR A 266 -2.60 -13.51 -4.80
CA TYR A 266 -1.99 -12.49 -3.96
C TYR A 266 -2.95 -12.06 -2.83
N ALA A 267 -4.07 -11.40 -3.16
CA ALA A 267 -5.08 -10.99 -2.19
C ALA A 267 -6.49 -11.22 -2.73
N SER A 268 -7.39 -11.72 -1.86
CA SER A 268 -8.76 -12.09 -2.27
C SER A 268 -9.65 -10.88 -2.51
N TYR A 269 -9.50 -9.83 -1.68
CA TYR A 269 -10.30 -8.61 -1.73
C TYR A 269 -9.40 -7.37 -1.80
N TRP A 270 -9.76 -6.44 -2.67
CA TRP A 270 -9.08 -5.16 -2.84
C TRP A 270 -9.99 -4.01 -2.43
N MET A 271 -9.57 -3.26 -1.42
CA MET A 271 -10.33 -2.11 -0.91
C MET A 271 -9.60 -0.80 -1.12
N HIS A 272 -10.31 0.20 -1.67
CA HIS A 272 -9.75 1.52 -1.91
C HIS A 272 -10.67 2.60 -1.37
N ASN A 273 -10.13 3.49 -0.53
CA ASN A 273 -10.85 4.67 -0.09
C ASN A 273 -10.70 5.84 -1.08
N GLY A 274 -11.75 6.65 -1.17
CA GLY A 274 -11.76 7.83 -2.02
C GLY A 274 -10.82 8.94 -1.53
N PHE A 275 -10.59 9.94 -2.38
CA PHE A 275 -9.75 11.08 -2.07
C PHE A 275 -10.40 12.03 -1.05
N VAL A 276 -9.58 12.86 -0.41
CA VAL A 276 -10.03 14.09 0.24
C VAL A 276 -9.81 15.24 -0.73
N THR A 277 -10.86 16.03 -0.93
CA THR A 277 -10.83 17.23 -1.77
C THR A 277 -10.97 18.48 -0.90
N VAL A 278 -10.38 19.57 -1.33
CA VAL A 278 -10.52 20.87 -0.69
C VAL A 278 -11.08 21.84 -1.73
N ASN A 279 -12.25 22.41 -1.47
CA ASN A 279 -12.99 23.25 -2.43
C ASN A 279 -13.23 22.55 -3.79
N GLY A 280 -13.47 21.23 -3.77
CA GLY A 280 -13.72 20.42 -4.97
C GLY A 280 -12.46 19.99 -5.73
N GLU A 281 -11.27 20.39 -5.29
CA GLU A 281 -10.01 20.05 -5.92
C GLU A 281 -9.22 19.02 -5.09
N LYS A 282 -8.53 18.10 -5.76
CA LYS A 282 -7.63 17.16 -5.09
C LYS A 282 -6.52 17.93 -4.37
N MET A 283 -6.22 17.56 -3.12
CA MET A 283 -5.10 18.13 -2.40
C MET A 283 -3.78 17.87 -3.14
N SER A 284 -2.99 18.92 -3.35
CA SER A 284 -1.64 18.80 -3.88
C SER A 284 -0.72 19.91 -3.35
N LYS A 285 0.59 19.63 -3.32
CA LYS A 285 1.59 20.62 -2.92
C LYS A 285 1.63 21.81 -3.89
N SER A 286 1.43 21.56 -5.19
CA SER A 286 1.46 22.60 -6.22
C SER A 286 0.32 23.61 -6.10
N ILE A 287 -0.84 23.18 -5.60
CA ILE A 287 -2.01 24.05 -5.35
C ILE A 287 -1.91 24.73 -3.99
N GLY A 288 -1.10 24.20 -3.06
CA GLY A 288 -0.94 24.75 -1.72
C GLY A 288 -2.16 24.53 -0.79
N ASN A 289 -3.03 23.58 -1.13
CA ASN A 289 -4.27 23.29 -0.40
C ASN A 289 -4.15 22.09 0.54
N ILE A 290 -2.92 21.72 0.95
CA ILE A 290 -2.68 20.60 1.85
C ILE A 290 -3.09 20.97 3.28
N ILE A 291 -3.92 20.13 3.89
CA ILE A 291 -4.33 20.26 5.29
C ILE A 291 -3.62 19.18 6.10
N LEU A 292 -2.80 19.57 7.06
CA LEU A 292 -2.05 18.65 7.92
C LEU A 292 -2.90 18.20 9.12
N VAL A 293 -2.79 16.93 9.48
CA VAL A 293 -3.48 16.36 10.66
C VAL A 293 -3.10 17.10 11.92
N ARG A 294 -1.82 17.37 12.13
CA ARG A 294 -1.31 18.05 13.32
C ARG A 294 -1.82 19.48 13.48
N ASP A 295 -2.11 20.17 12.36
CA ASP A 295 -2.65 21.53 12.42
C ASP A 295 -4.13 21.49 12.83
N LEU A 296 -4.93 20.61 12.24
CA LEU A 296 -6.32 20.41 12.67
C LEU A 296 -6.42 19.97 14.13
N SER A 297 -5.47 19.17 14.60
CA SER A 297 -5.46 18.66 15.98
C SER A 297 -5.17 19.75 17.04
N LYS A 298 -4.77 20.96 16.63
CA LYS A 298 -4.67 22.11 17.54
C LYS A 298 -6.03 22.71 17.87
N ASP A 299 -6.96 22.67 16.91
CA ASP A 299 -8.25 23.35 17.00
C ASP A 299 -9.41 22.39 17.26
N TYR A 300 -9.26 21.11 16.90
CA TYR A 300 -10.32 20.10 16.97
C TYR A 300 -9.87 18.84 17.68
N HIS A 301 -10.76 18.26 18.50
CA HIS A 301 -10.54 16.92 19.04
C HIS A 301 -10.44 15.86 17.94
N GLY A 302 -9.58 14.86 18.15
CA GLY A 302 -9.35 13.80 17.16
C GLY A 302 -10.61 13.02 16.76
N GLU A 303 -11.55 12.83 17.69
CA GLU A 303 -12.86 12.22 17.41
C GLU A 303 -13.68 13.02 16.39
N VAL A 304 -13.64 14.36 16.47
CA VAL A 304 -14.32 15.25 15.53
C VAL A 304 -13.70 15.12 14.13
N ILE A 305 -12.37 15.13 14.06
CA ILE A 305 -11.65 14.95 12.80
C ILE A 305 -11.96 13.56 12.23
N ARG A 306 -11.92 12.52 13.07
CA ARG A 306 -12.28 11.14 12.69
C ARG A 306 -13.71 11.07 12.15
N LEU A 307 -14.69 11.66 12.83
CA LEU A 307 -16.07 11.70 12.39
C LEU A 307 -16.21 12.40 11.04
N ALA A 308 -15.53 13.53 10.85
CA ALA A 308 -15.51 14.24 9.58
C ALA A 308 -14.96 13.36 8.45
N LEU A 309 -13.85 12.64 8.68
CA LEU A 309 -13.25 11.73 7.70
C LEU A 309 -14.14 10.53 7.34
N LEU A 310 -15.08 10.16 8.21
CA LEU A 310 -16.06 9.08 8.02
C LEU A 310 -17.44 9.57 7.58
N SER A 311 -17.65 10.88 7.44
CA SER A 311 -18.97 11.47 7.13
C SER A 311 -19.49 11.17 5.73
N SER A 312 -18.61 10.77 4.80
CA SER A 312 -18.99 10.27 3.49
C SER A 312 -18.70 8.78 3.37
N HIS A 313 -19.35 8.11 2.42
CA HIS A 313 -19.04 6.72 2.10
C HIS A 313 -17.54 6.60 1.76
N TYR A 314 -16.84 5.59 2.31
CA TYR A 314 -15.38 5.50 2.22
C TYR A 314 -14.81 5.52 0.80
N ARG A 315 -15.57 5.07 -0.22
CA ARG A 315 -15.18 5.07 -1.63
C ARG A 315 -15.41 6.39 -2.36
N GLN A 316 -16.23 7.27 -1.82
CA GLN A 316 -16.51 8.59 -2.40
C GLN A 316 -15.43 9.59 -2.00
N ALA A 317 -15.29 10.65 -2.79
CA ALA A 317 -14.51 11.81 -2.36
C ALA A 317 -15.18 12.47 -1.13
N LEU A 318 -14.35 13.03 -0.27
CA LEU A 318 -14.74 13.84 0.86
C LEU A 318 -14.39 15.29 0.57
#